data_023e6f5f4eda1a2803985d008a7f8033
#
_entry.id   023e6f5f4eda1a2803985d008a7f8033
#
_cell.length_a   1.000
_cell.length_b   1.000
_cell.length_c   1.000
_cell.angle_alpha   90.00
_cell.angle_beta   90.00
_cell.angle_gamma   90.00
#
_symmetry.space_group_name_H-M   'P 1'
#
loop_
_entity.id
_entity.type
_entity.pdbx_description
1 polymer ?
#
loop_
_entity_poly.entity_id
_entity_poly.type
_entity_poly.pdbx_seq_one_letter_code
_entity_poly.pdbx_strand_id
1 'polypeptide(L)'
;MKKKVVIVGGGINGLTAANYLQKQNFDVHILEKNNHIGGACVKDSVAIGKKVLNYPKGATVLGMMQKFVFEETHLSKFVETYYPKSPKLVYFQDDLEPTRIFQNIDSLQNELKNKWNEKGDVAGFRNDENKVIRYLQNIYKKSAIPNILDAENILGEKTTELWIKGSAYDLLNHYFTSEKTKLYMGMTVTESGPASIFEKGTAFTIPLMDSGSIFNGYWGFVKNGIWEITENLEKINKSLGVKIDYSVSIKKINCKSQKIHLENKKLDYDYLLFATDPLTPSTLLQDSKKVKTINNKELVGTSGKVTAFFKNPVIWKYPINDNSLDTSFRFIFSNSNLDEFEKS
;
A
#
# COMPACT_ATOMS: atom_id res chain seq x y z
N MET A 1 -23.93 28.09 8.07
CA MET A 1 -23.28 27.69 6.81
C MET A 1 -22.38 26.48 7.08
N LYS A 2 -22.29 25.52 6.14
CA LYS A 2 -21.35 24.41 6.24
C LYS A 2 -19.91 24.95 6.17
N LYS A 3 -19.01 24.38 6.94
CA LYS A 3 -17.60 24.69 6.85
C LYS A 3 -16.99 24.11 5.56
N LYS A 4 -16.18 24.89 4.88
CA LYS A 4 -15.55 24.53 3.60
C LYS A 4 -14.24 23.78 3.85
N VAL A 5 -14.14 22.59 3.29
CA VAL A 5 -12.89 21.81 3.27
C VAL A 5 -12.39 21.71 1.85
N VAL A 6 -11.18 22.20 1.61
CA VAL A 6 -10.50 21.98 0.32
C VAL A 6 -9.46 20.90 0.49
N ILE A 7 -9.49 19.92 -0.41
CA ILE A 7 -8.53 18.80 -0.47
C ILE A 7 -7.70 18.96 -1.75
N VAL A 8 -6.38 19.03 -1.59
CA VAL A 8 -5.44 19.06 -2.71
C VAL A 8 -4.97 17.63 -3.00
N GLY A 9 -5.33 17.12 -4.17
CA GLY A 9 -5.04 15.77 -4.64
C GLY A 9 -6.25 14.83 -4.65
N GLY A 10 -6.59 14.32 -5.82
CA GLY A 10 -7.70 13.39 -6.10
C GLY A 10 -7.28 11.92 -6.16
N GLY A 11 -6.22 11.54 -5.45
CA GLY A 11 -5.83 10.14 -5.25
C GLY A 11 -6.76 9.42 -4.25
N ILE A 12 -6.50 8.13 -4.00
CA ILE A 12 -7.32 7.31 -3.13
C ILE A 12 -7.51 7.92 -1.73
N ASN A 13 -6.46 8.52 -1.15
CA ASN A 13 -6.50 9.15 0.17
C ASN A 13 -7.40 10.40 0.15
N GLY A 14 -7.25 11.26 -0.86
CA GLY A 14 -8.08 12.46 -1.00
C GLY A 14 -9.55 12.13 -1.22
N LEU A 15 -9.85 11.15 -2.06
CA LEU A 15 -11.20 10.67 -2.30
C LEU A 15 -11.83 10.04 -1.05
N THR A 16 -11.05 9.27 -0.29
CA THR A 16 -11.52 8.69 0.97
C THR A 16 -11.81 9.77 2.01
N ALA A 17 -10.89 10.73 2.22
CA ALA A 17 -11.10 11.84 3.13
C ALA A 17 -12.34 12.68 2.74
N ALA A 18 -12.51 12.93 1.46
CA ALA A 18 -13.68 13.65 0.95
C ALA A 18 -15.00 12.94 1.28
N ASN A 19 -15.04 11.60 1.15
CA ASN A 19 -16.21 10.80 1.47
C ASN A 19 -16.63 10.97 2.93
N TYR A 20 -15.68 10.80 3.85
CA TYR A 20 -15.94 10.91 5.28
C TYR A 20 -16.35 12.34 5.67
N LEU A 21 -15.64 13.34 5.19
CA LEU A 21 -15.92 14.73 5.52
C LEU A 21 -17.27 15.20 4.98
N GLN A 22 -17.62 14.81 3.75
CA GLN A 22 -18.91 15.17 3.18
C GLN A 22 -20.08 14.54 3.98
N LYS A 23 -19.92 13.30 4.44
CA LYS A 23 -20.90 12.63 5.31
C LYS A 23 -21.04 13.30 6.67
N GLN A 24 -19.99 13.98 7.14
CA GLN A 24 -19.99 14.80 8.38
C GLN A 24 -20.46 16.24 8.15
N ASN A 25 -21.17 16.48 7.03
CA ASN A 25 -21.80 17.76 6.75
C ASN A 25 -20.85 18.94 6.47
N PHE A 26 -19.62 18.67 6.02
CA PHE A 26 -18.75 19.68 5.45
C PHE A 26 -19.12 19.97 3.98
N ASP A 27 -18.74 21.15 3.45
CA ASP A 27 -18.77 21.46 2.01
C ASP A 27 -17.39 21.13 1.43
N VAL A 28 -17.27 19.98 0.80
CA VAL A 28 -15.96 19.41 0.39
C VAL A 28 -15.68 19.69 -1.08
N HIS A 29 -14.47 20.17 -1.36
CA HIS A 29 -13.99 20.49 -2.71
C HIS A 29 -12.60 19.88 -2.94
N ILE A 30 -12.47 18.98 -3.89
CA ILE A 30 -11.18 18.37 -4.31
C ILE A 30 -10.61 19.19 -5.47
N LEU A 31 -9.32 19.49 -5.40
CA LEU A 31 -8.55 20.10 -6.47
C LEU A 31 -7.53 19.10 -6.99
N GLU A 32 -7.69 18.63 -8.23
CA GLU A 32 -6.80 17.66 -8.87
C GLU A 32 -6.02 18.32 -10.03
N LYS A 33 -4.71 18.09 -10.07
CA LYS A 33 -3.83 18.66 -11.10
C LYS A 33 -3.99 18.02 -12.48
N ASN A 34 -4.32 16.73 -12.50
CA ASN A 34 -4.54 15.97 -13.71
C ASN A 34 -5.96 16.17 -14.24
N ASN A 35 -6.19 15.78 -15.48
CA ASN A 35 -7.53 15.76 -16.09
C ASN A 35 -8.41 14.59 -15.62
N HIS A 36 -7.92 13.77 -14.71
CA HIS A 36 -8.57 12.63 -14.08
C HIS A 36 -8.13 12.46 -12.63
N ILE A 37 -8.95 11.81 -11.83
CA ILE A 37 -8.60 11.40 -10.46
C ILE A 37 -7.89 10.04 -10.47
N GLY A 38 -7.43 9.62 -9.27
CA GLY A 38 -6.99 8.25 -9.01
C GLY A 38 -5.57 8.12 -8.47
N GLY A 39 -4.71 9.12 -8.67
CA GLY A 39 -3.33 9.07 -8.19
C GLY A 39 -2.57 7.87 -8.79
N ALA A 40 -2.13 6.91 -7.94
CA ALA A 40 -1.48 5.69 -8.38
C ALA A 40 -2.47 4.59 -8.84
N CYS A 41 -3.77 4.72 -8.52
CA CYS A 41 -4.80 3.75 -8.87
C CYS A 41 -5.52 4.14 -10.17
N VAL A 42 -4.77 4.24 -11.25
CA VAL A 42 -5.26 4.66 -12.59
C VAL A 42 -4.97 3.59 -13.63
N LYS A 43 -5.80 3.58 -14.67
CA LYS A 43 -5.55 2.78 -15.86
C LYS A 43 -4.80 3.58 -16.91
N ASP A 44 -4.13 2.85 -17.79
CA ASP A 44 -3.72 3.29 -19.09
C ASP A 44 -4.21 2.27 -20.11
N SER A 45 -4.10 2.56 -21.40
CA SER A 45 -4.66 1.74 -22.45
C SER A 45 -3.67 1.56 -23.59
N VAL A 46 -3.67 0.37 -24.17
CA VAL A 46 -2.90 0.06 -25.38
C VAL A 46 -3.81 -0.54 -26.45
N ALA A 47 -3.68 -0.06 -27.68
CA ALA A 47 -4.36 -0.63 -28.82
C ALA A 47 -3.51 -1.75 -29.44
N ILE A 48 -4.07 -2.96 -29.53
CA ILE A 48 -3.46 -4.11 -30.19
C ILE A 48 -4.41 -4.60 -31.27
N GLY A 49 -4.13 -4.24 -32.50
CA GLY A 49 -5.04 -4.44 -33.65
C GLY A 49 -6.33 -3.64 -33.44
N LYS A 50 -7.48 -4.31 -33.44
CA LYS A 50 -8.81 -3.70 -33.20
C LYS A 50 -9.23 -3.69 -31.74
N LYS A 51 -8.42 -4.23 -30.83
CA LYS A 51 -8.74 -4.32 -29.41
C LYS A 51 -8.01 -3.24 -28.62
N VAL A 52 -8.71 -2.62 -27.68
CA VAL A 52 -8.11 -1.73 -26.67
C VAL A 52 -8.06 -2.51 -25.35
N LEU A 53 -6.86 -2.64 -24.79
CA LEU A 53 -6.63 -3.32 -23.52
C LEU A 53 -6.27 -2.28 -22.46
N ASN A 54 -7.04 -2.26 -21.40
CA ASN A 54 -6.74 -1.44 -20.22
C ASN A 54 -5.77 -2.19 -19.30
N TYR A 55 -4.83 -1.47 -18.73
CA TYR A 55 -3.89 -2.01 -17.75
C TYR A 55 -3.61 -1.02 -16.60
N PRO A 56 -3.25 -1.49 -15.42
CA PRO A 56 -2.93 -0.61 -14.31
C PRO A 56 -1.58 0.09 -14.56
N LYS A 57 -1.61 1.42 -14.61
CA LYS A 57 -0.41 2.24 -14.83
C LYS A 57 0.49 2.29 -13.60
N GLY A 58 -0.09 2.45 -12.41
CA GLY A 58 0.60 2.49 -11.12
C GLY A 58 0.32 1.24 -10.30
N ALA A 59 -0.47 1.36 -9.25
CA ALA A 59 -0.84 0.24 -8.39
C ALA A 59 -1.55 -0.88 -9.17
N THR A 60 -1.29 -2.12 -8.80
CA THR A 60 -1.89 -3.31 -9.42
C THR A 60 -2.72 -4.12 -8.44
N VAL A 61 -2.23 -4.23 -7.21
CA VAL A 61 -2.80 -5.08 -6.16
C VAL A 61 -3.51 -4.26 -5.10
N LEU A 62 -4.47 -4.89 -4.45
CA LEU A 62 -5.20 -4.36 -3.31
C LEU A 62 -4.71 -5.08 -2.05
N GLY A 63 -3.91 -4.40 -1.23
CA GLY A 63 -3.29 -4.97 -0.04
C GLY A 63 -3.45 -4.12 1.21
N MET A 64 -3.44 -2.80 1.08
CA MET A 64 -3.33 -1.89 2.23
C MET A 64 -4.63 -1.17 2.61
N MET A 65 -5.71 -1.31 1.84
CA MET A 65 -6.98 -0.66 2.17
C MET A 65 -7.63 -1.37 3.37
N GLN A 66 -7.95 -0.60 4.41
CA GLN A 66 -8.65 -1.11 5.58
C GLN A 66 -10.07 -1.55 5.21
N LYS A 67 -10.51 -2.68 5.76
CA LYS A 67 -11.83 -3.24 5.49
C LYS A 67 -12.95 -2.27 5.82
N PHE A 68 -12.88 -1.58 6.97
CA PHE A 68 -13.88 -0.61 7.35
C PHE A 68 -13.98 0.58 6.38
N VAL A 69 -12.85 1.03 5.79
CA VAL A 69 -12.87 2.08 4.75
C VAL A 69 -13.61 1.60 3.52
N PHE A 70 -13.35 0.37 3.06
CA PHE A 70 -14.02 -0.23 1.91
C PHE A 70 -15.54 -0.37 2.11
N GLU A 71 -15.96 -0.71 3.32
CA GLU A 71 -17.37 -0.85 3.70
C GLU A 71 -18.06 0.51 3.91
N GLU A 72 -17.47 1.39 4.73
CA GLU A 72 -18.05 2.69 5.11
C GLU A 72 -18.12 3.69 3.96
N THR A 73 -17.20 3.61 3.00
CA THR A 73 -17.27 4.41 1.76
C THR A 73 -18.27 3.85 0.76
N HIS A 74 -18.89 2.70 1.03
CA HIS A 74 -19.78 1.95 0.14
C HIS A 74 -19.11 1.36 -1.09
N LEU A 75 -17.79 1.31 -1.17
CA LEU A 75 -17.08 0.66 -2.27
C LEU A 75 -17.47 -0.82 -2.43
N SER A 76 -17.71 -1.52 -1.33
CA SER A 76 -18.14 -2.92 -1.31
C SER A 76 -19.42 -3.20 -2.11
N LYS A 77 -20.23 -2.18 -2.42
CA LYS A 77 -21.45 -2.32 -3.24
C LYS A 77 -21.18 -2.24 -4.74
N PHE A 78 -20.02 -1.72 -5.16
CA PHE A 78 -19.73 -1.40 -6.55
C PHE A 78 -18.46 -2.07 -7.08
N VAL A 79 -17.56 -2.49 -6.18
CA VAL A 79 -16.25 -3.01 -6.53
C VAL A 79 -16.15 -4.48 -6.13
N GLU A 80 -16.04 -5.34 -7.12
CA GLU A 80 -15.81 -6.78 -6.91
C GLU A 80 -14.31 -7.03 -6.76
N THR A 81 -13.96 -7.80 -5.72
CA THR A 81 -12.57 -8.10 -5.38
C THR A 81 -12.36 -9.59 -5.20
N TYR A 82 -11.14 -10.05 -5.41
CA TYR A 82 -10.75 -11.44 -5.18
C TYR A 82 -9.28 -11.54 -4.76
N TYR A 83 -8.91 -12.62 -4.11
CA TYR A 83 -7.52 -12.96 -3.85
C TYR A 83 -7.24 -14.41 -4.30
N PRO A 84 -6.02 -14.68 -4.77
CA PRO A 84 -5.62 -16.04 -5.15
C PRO A 84 -5.66 -16.97 -3.94
N LYS A 85 -6.38 -18.07 -4.04
CA LYS A 85 -6.38 -19.13 -3.02
C LYS A 85 -5.15 -20.02 -3.10
N SER A 86 -4.50 -20.04 -4.24
CA SER A 86 -3.27 -20.76 -4.48
C SER A 86 -2.09 -20.13 -3.72
N PRO A 87 -1.13 -20.91 -3.25
CA PRO A 87 0.06 -20.37 -2.60
C PRO A 87 0.85 -19.45 -3.54
N LYS A 88 1.54 -18.45 -2.95
CA LYS A 88 2.54 -17.69 -3.68
C LYS A 88 3.70 -18.62 -4.07
N LEU A 89 4.35 -18.36 -5.20
CA LEU A 89 5.54 -19.08 -5.63
C LEU A 89 6.78 -18.21 -5.46
N VAL A 90 7.78 -18.73 -4.82
CA VAL A 90 9.05 -18.05 -4.59
C VAL A 90 10.17 -18.82 -5.26
N TYR A 91 10.99 -18.11 -6.02
CA TYR A 91 12.17 -18.63 -6.70
C TYR A 91 13.39 -17.84 -6.24
N PHE A 92 14.44 -18.55 -5.86
CA PHE A 92 15.78 -17.98 -5.81
C PHE A 92 16.56 -18.39 -7.07
N GLN A 93 17.61 -17.65 -7.40
CA GLN A 93 18.36 -17.85 -8.65
C GLN A 93 18.81 -19.30 -8.86
N ASP A 94 19.17 -19.99 -7.78
CA ASP A 94 19.68 -21.36 -7.81
C ASP A 94 18.58 -22.44 -7.63
N ASP A 95 17.32 -22.03 -7.48
CA ASP A 95 16.24 -22.98 -7.25
C ASP A 95 15.82 -23.65 -8.57
N LEU A 96 15.79 -24.98 -8.58
CA LEU A 96 15.26 -25.77 -9.71
C LEU A 96 13.72 -25.72 -9.76
N GLU A 97 13.08 -25.59 -8.61
CA GLU A 97 11.63 -25.55 -8.43
C GLU A 97 11.23 -24.47 -7.43
N PRO A 98 10.03 -23.88 -7.58
CA PRO A 98 9.56 -22.87 -6.64
C PRO A 98 9.25 -23.45 -5.26
N THR A 99 9.43 -22.63 -4.24
CA THR A 99 8.90 -22.87 -2.91
C THR A 99 7.49 -22.26 -2.82
N ARG A 100 6.56 -23.01 -2.24
CA ARG A 100 5.16 -22.61 -2.09
C ARG A 100 4.93 -21.94 -0.75
N ILE A 101 4.42 -20.73 -0.77
CA ILE A 101 4.09 -20.00 0.45
C ILE A 101 2.60 -20.17 0.73
N PHE A 102 2.31 -21.11 1.60
CA PHE A 102 0.95 -21.44 2.00
C PHE A 102 0.39 -20.44 3.02
N GLN A 103 -0.92 -20.27 3.01
CA GLN A 103 -1.63 -19.50 4.05
C GLN A 103 -1.77 -20.30 5.36
N ASN A 104 -1.92 -21.62 5.25
CA ASN A 104 -1.95 -22.49 6.40
C ASN A 104 -0.54 -22.59 7.02
N ILE A 105 -0.45 -22.35 8.32
CA ILE A 105 0.84 -22.24 9.04
C ILE A 105 1.59 -23.58 9.03
N ASP A 106 0.91 -24.70 9.24
CA ASP A 106 1.55 -26.02 9.28
C ASP A 106 2.11 -26.39 7.90
N SER A 107 1.34 -26.13 6.84
CA SER A 107 1.79 -26.33 5.47
C SER A 107 2.98 -25.45 5.11
N LEU A 108 2.95 -24.18 5.55
CA LEU A 108 4.06 -23.24 5.36
C LEU A 108 5.32 -23.72 6.07
N GLN A 109 5.22 -24.08 7.34
CA GLN A 109 6.36 -24.55 8.13
C GLN A 109 6.99 -25.82 7.51
N ASN A 110 6.17 -26.76 7.06
CA ASN A 110 6.63 -27.96 6.39
C ASN A 110 7.33 -27.66 5.06
N GLU A 111 6.78 -26.77 4.26
CA GLU A 111 7.38 -26.37 2.98
C GLU A 111 8.73 -25.66 3.18
N LEU A 112 8.80 -24.68 4.10
CA LEU A 112 10.04 -23.95 4.40
C LEU A 112 11.12 -24.89 4.98
N LYS A 113 10.73 -25.81 5.86
CA LYS A 113 11.64 -26.84 6.38
C LYS A 113 12.22 -27.71 5.27
N ASN A 114 11.38 -28.19 4.35
CA ASN A 114 11.79 -29.12 3.30
C ASN A 114 12.58 -28.43 2.16
N LYS A 115 12.19 -27.20 1.77
CA LYS A 115 12.79 -26.48 0.63
C LYS A 115 13.96 -25.59 1.04
N TRP A 116 13.90 -24.96 2.21
CA TRP A 116 14.90 -23.97 2.65
C TRP A 116 15.63 -24.37 3.92
N ASN A 117 15.42 -25.60 4.42
CA ASN A 117 16.02 -26.10 5.67
C ASN A 117 15.73 -25.18 6.89
N GLU A 118 14.55 -24.57 6.92
CA GLU A 118 14.13 -23.71 8.02
C GLU A 118 13.92 -24.53 9.31
N LYS A 119 14.55 -24.10 10.41
CA LYS A 119 14.47 -24.75 11.73
C LYS A 119 13.96 -23.81 12.83
N GLY A 120 13.65 -22.58 12.46
CA GLY A 120 13.16 -21.55 13.38
C GLY A 120 11.67 -21.68 13.67
N ASP A 121 11.13 -20.69 14.36
CA ASP A 121 9.74 -20.64 14.83
C ASP A 121 8.83 -19.89 13.86
N VAL A 122 8.48 -20.52 12.75
CA VAL A 122 7.57 -19.96 11.75
C VAL A 122 6.17 -19.70 12.34
N ALA A 123 5.70 -20.58 13.21
CA ALA A 123 4.38 -20.46 13.83
C ALA A 123 4.34 -19.29 14.82
N GLY A 124 5.38 -19.14 15.65
CA GLY A 124 5.52 -18.02 16.58
C GLY A 124 5.57 -16.68 15.86
N PHE A 125 6.35 -16.59 14.77
CA PHE A 125 6.39 -15.40 13.92
C PHE A 125 4.98 -14.99 13.44
N ARG A 126 4.24 -15.91 12.81
CA ARG A 126 2.90 -15.61 12.29
C ARG A 126 1.89 -15.26 13.39
N ASN A 127 2.00 -15.90 14.55
CA ASN A 127 1.14 -15.59 15.70
C ASN A 127 1.38 -14.18 16.25
N ASP A 128 2.64 -13.78 16.39
CA ASP A 128 3.00 -12.46 16.91
C ASP A 128 2.75 -11.36 15.86
N GLU A 129 3.05 -11.61 14.58
CA GLU A 129 2.67 -10.75 13.48
C GLU A 129 1.17 -10.44 13.49
N ASN A 130 0.32 -11.47 13.62
CA ASN A 130 -1.12 -11.31 13.69
C ASN A 130 -1.60 -10.49 14.91
N LYS A 131 -0.91 -10.57 16.05
CA LYS A 131 -1.21 -9.70 17.21
C LYS A 131 -0.93 -8.23 16.88
N VAL A 132 0.22 -7.95 16.27
CA VAL A 132 0.59 -6.58 15.86
C VAL A 132 -0.37 -6.05 14.79
N ILE A 133 -0.73 -6.86 13.79
CA ILE A 133 -1.73 -6.49 12.77
C ILE A 133 -3.06 -6.11 13.40
N ARG A 134 -3.58 -6.90 14.35
CA ARG A 134 -4.83 -6.57 15.06
C ARG A 134 -4.73 -5.29 15.88
N TYR A 135 -3.59 -5.06 16.53
CA TYR A 135 -3.32 -3.82 17.24
C TYR A 135 -3.41 -2.62 16.28
N LEU A 136 -2.74 -2.67 15.12
CA LEU A 136 -2.78 -1.61 14.11
C LEU A 136 -4.19 -1.37 13.56
N GLN A 137 -4.92 -2.43 13.22
CA GLN A 137 -6.29 -2.33 12.72
C GLN A 137 -7.22 -1.64 13.74
N ASN A 138 -7.05 -1.94 15.02
CA ASN A 138 -7.81 -1.29 16.09
C ASN A 138 -7.50 0.21 16.21
N ILE A 139 -6.22 0.59 16.08
CA ILE A 139 -5.81 2.01 16.10
C ILE A 139 -6.43 2.75 14.91
N TYR A 140 -6.31 2.21 13.70
CA TYR A 140 -6.89 2.83 12.50
C TYR A 140 -8.40 3.00 12.63
N LYS A 141 -9.12 1.97 13.09
CA LYS A 141 -10.58 2.01 13.25
C LYS A 141 -11.02 3.06 14.28
N LYS A 142 -10.24 3.25 15.35
CA LYS A 142 -10.53 4.25 16.39
C LYS A 142 -10.03 5.65 16.04
N SER A 143 -9.32 5.82 14.92
CA SER A 143 -8.60 7.05 14.58
C SER A 143 -7.70 7.55 15.72
N ALA A 144 -7.12 6.62 16.45
CA ALA A 144 -6.25 6.91 17.58
C ALA A 144 -4.82 7.24 17.09
N ILE A 145 -4.12 8.07 17.85
CA ILE A 145 -2.69 8.30 17.63
C ILE A 145 -1.92 7.15 18.28
N PRO A 146 -1.16 6.35 17.52
CA PRO A 146 -0.36 5.26 18.09
C PRO A 146 0.68 5.83 19.07
N ASN A 147 0.86 5.15 20.20
CA ASN A 147 1.93 5.47 21.12
C ASN A 147 2.54 4.19 21.72
N ILE A 148 3.77 4.29 22.19
CA ILE A 148 4.55 3.14 22.67
C ILE A 148 3.94 2.52 23.93
N LEU A 149 3.45 3.32 24.86
CA LEU A 149 2.85 2.82 26.11
C LEU A 149 1.60 1.97 25.82
N ASP A 150 0.76 2.39 24.90
CA ASP A 150 -0.39 1.60 24.48
C ASP A 150 0.04 0.29 23.81
N ALA A 151 1.11 0.33 22.99
CA ALA A 151 1.66 -0.87 22.39
C ALA A 151 2.17 -1.85 23.47
N GLU A 152 2.94 -1.38 24.44
CA GLU A 152 3.45 -2.19 25.55
C GLU A 152 2.33 -2.79 26.40
N ASN A 153 1.28 -2.02 26.68
CA ASN A 153 0.12 -2.51 27.44
C ASN A 153 -0.68 -3.59 26.69
N ILE A 154 -0.77 -3.51 25.36
CA ILE A 154 -1.60 -4.41 24.54
C ILE A 154 -0.81 -5.61 24.04
N LEU A 155 0.42 -5.40 23.57
CA LEU A 155 1.26 -6.41 22.96
C LEU A 155 2.24 -7.05 23.96
N GLY A 156 2.52 -6.37 25.06
CA GLY A 156 3.61 -6.67 25.98
C GLY A 156 4.94 -6.03 25.58
N GLU A 157 5.79 -5.79 26.56
CA GLU A 157 7.08 -5.12 26.38
C GLU A 157 7.98 -5.84 25.35
N LYS A 158 8.13 -7.16 25.48
CA LYS A 158 8.98 -7.96 24.58
C LYS A 158 8.54 -7.88 23.14
N THR A 159 7.25 -8.00 22.85
CA THR A 159 6.72 -7.91 21.47
C THR A 159 6.89 -6.50 20.93
N THR A 160 6.66 -5.47 21.76
CA THR A 160 6.84 -4.07 21.37
C THR A 160 8.30 -3.76 21.04
N GLU A 161 9.25 -4.21 21.87
CA GLU A 161 10.68 -4.02 21.60
C GLU A 161 11.09 -4.68 20.27
N LEU A 162 10.63 -5.89 20.01
CA LEU A 162 11.05 -6.64 18.82
C LEU A 162 10.35 -6.16 17.54
N TRP A 163 9.02 -5.97 17.56
CA TRP A 163 8.20 -5.73 16.38
C TRP A 163 7.98 -4.25 16.05
N ILE A 164 8.05 -3.37 17.06
CA ILE A 164 7.78 -1.93 16.87
C ILE A 164 9.09 -1.12 16.86
N LYS A 165 9.96 -1.37 17.85
CA LYS A 165 11.20 -0.61 18.02
C LYS A 165 12.40 -1.28 17.36
N GLY A 166 12.35 -2.58 17.13
CA GLY A 166 13.46 -3.40 16.61
C GLY A 166 13.81 -3.14 15.15
N SER A 167 14.95 -3.62 14.72
CA SER A 167 15.30 -3.72 13.32
C SER A 167 14.67 -4.95 12.68
N ALA A 168 14.40 -4.90 11.37
CA ALA A 168 13.94 -6.08 10.65
C ALA A 168 14.96 -7.22 10.73
N TYR A 169 16.25 -6.90 10.71
CA TYR A 169 17.34 -7.87 10.88
C TYR A 169 17.23 -8.64 12.19
N ASP A 170 17.06 -7.92 13.32
CA ASP A 170 16.94 -8.55 14.64
C ASP A 170 15.66 -9.39 14.74
N LEU A 171 14.54 -8.88 14.23
CA LEU A 171 13.27 -9.60 14.19
C LEU A 171 13.38 -10.91 13.40
N LEU A 172 13.93 -10.86 12.20
CA LEU A 172 14.05 -12.03 11.33
C LEU A 172 14.99 -13.06 11.91
N ASN A 173 16.13 -12.64 12.49
CA ASN A 173 17.05 -13.54 13.17
C ASN A 173 16.50 -14.14 14.47
N HIS A 174 15.53 -13.49 15.12
CA HIS A 174 14.85 -14.03 16.30
C HIS A 174 14.02 -15.28 15.96
N TYR A 175 13.33 -15.26 14.80
CA TYR A 175 12.40 -16.33 14.44
C TYR A 175 12.97 -17.35 13.46
N PHE A 176 13.87 -16.97 12.56
CA PHE A 176 14.30 -17.77 11.42
C PHE A 176 15.78 -18.11 11.41
N THR A 177 16.10 -19.28 10.89
CA THR A 177 17.49 -19.75 10.72
C THR A 177 17.91 -19.73 9.25
N SER A 178 16.97 -19.86 8.31
CA SER A 178 17.25 -19.90 6.88
C SER A 178 17.31 -18.49 6.29
N GLU A 179 18.39 -18.18 5.56
CA GLU A 179 18.54 -16.90 4.87
C GLU A 179 17.44 -16.68 3.81
N LYS A 180 17.06 -17.72 3.07
CA LYS A 180 15.95 -17.64 2.10
C LYS A 180 14.61 -17.28 2.77
N THR A 181 14.35 -17.84 3.96
CA THR A 181 13.15 -17.49 4.75
C THR A 181 13.21 -16.03 5.19
N LYS A 182 14.34 -15.59 5.73
CA LYS A 182 14.54 -14.19 6.17
C LYS A 182 14.34 -13.22 5.03
N LEU A 183 14.94 -13.47 3.86
CA LEU A 183 14.78 -12.65 2.66
C LEU A 183 13.32 -12.52 2.25
N TYR A 184 12.63 -13.65 2.14
CA TYR A 184 11.22 -13.63 1.75
C TYR A 184 10.35 -12.85 2.74
N MET A 185 10.54 -13.07 4.05
CA MET A 185 9.75 -12.40 5.09
C MET A 185 10.12 -10.93 5.26
N GLY A 186 11.37 -10.55 4.94
CA GLY A 186 11.88 -9.19 5.07
C GLY A 186 11.72 -8.30 3.83
N MET A 187 11.30 -8.84 2.68
CA MET A 187 11.25 -8.08 1.42
C MET A 187 10.39 -6.82 1.49
N THR A 188 9.36 -6.81 2.35
CA THR A 188 8.46 -5.67 2.51
C THR A 188 9.14 -4.43 3.11
N VAL A 189 10.28 -4.58 3.75
CA VAL A 189 11.06 -3.46 4.30
C VAL A 189 11.52 -2.53 3.19
N THR A 190 12.07 -3.10 2.11
CA THR A 190 12.57 -2.33 0.97
C THR A 190 11.45 -1.88 0.01
N GLU A 191 10.32 -2.60 -0.02
CA GLU A 191 9.14 -2.17 -0.79
C GLU A 191 8.53 -0.87 -0.24
N SER A 192 8.73 -0.59 1.05
CA SER A 192 8.20 0.62 1.71
C SER A 192 9.01 1.88 1.44
N GLY A 193 10.23 1.76 0.94
CA GLY A 193 11.16 2.85 0.70
C GLY A 193 12.62 2.42 0.91
N PRO A 194 13.58 3.30 0.72
CA PRO A 194 15.02 3.01 0.86
C PRO A 194 15.42 2.97 2.35
N ALA A 195 14.84 2.05 3.12
CA ALA A 195 15.18 1.83 4.54
C ALA A 195 16.11 0.63 4.68
N SER A 196 17.13 0.76 5.52
CA SER A 196 18.03 -0.34 5.86
C SER A 196 17.32 -1.35 6.77
N ILE A 197 17.48 -2.65 6.50
CA ILE A 197 16.97 -3.69 7.38
C ILE A 197 17.60 -3.67 8.78
N PHE A 198 18.76 -3.03 8.93
CA PHE A 198 19.48 -2.87 10.22
C PHE A 198 19.00 -1.66 11.03
N GLU A 199 18.23 -0.74 10.43
CA GLU A 199 17.73 0.43 11.11
C GLU A 199 16.63 0.07 12.10
N LYS A 200 16.68 0.68 13.31
CA LYS A 200 15.63 0.49 14.32
C LYS A 200 14.29 1.04 13.83
N GLY A 201 13.22 0.31 14.14
CA GLY A 201 11.87 0.62 13.69
C GLY A 201 11.49 -0.03 12.35
N THR A 202 12.43 -0.61 11.59
CA THR A 202 12.13 -1.25 10.31
C THR A 202 11.40 -2.58 10.45
N ALA A 203 11.51 -3.27 11.59
CA ALA A 203 10.69 -4.45 11.91
C ALA A 203 9.19 -4.17 11.77
N PHE A 204 8.77 -2.95 12.10
CA PHE A 204 7.38 -2.52 12.05
C PHE A 204 6.79 -2.50 10.63
N THR A 205 7.61 -2.36 9.60
CA THR A 205 7.13 -2.34 8.20
C THR A 205 6.51 -3.66 7.79
N ILE A 206 6.96 -4.78 8.35
CA ILE A 206 6.47 -6.13 8.03
C ILE A 206 4.97 -6.26 8.37
N PRO A 207 4.53 -6.13 9.62
CA PRO A 207 3.10 -6.20 9.96
C PRO A 207 2.30 -5.01 9.42
N LEU A 208 2.94 -3.85 9.19
CA LEU A 208 2.29 -2.68 8.62
C LEU A 208 1.76 -2.97 7.21
N MET A 209 2.57 -3.59 6.35
CA MET A 209 2.19 -3.92 4.97
C MET A 209 1.02 -4.91 4.92
N ASP A 210 0.91 -5.83 5.87
CA ASP A 210 -0.16 -6.80 5.95
C ASP A 210 -1.34 -6.33 6.84
N SER A 211 -1.22 -5.18 7.54
CA SER A 211 -2.26 -4.65 8.43
C SER A 211 -3.49 -4.11 7.71
N GLY A 212 -3.35 -3.69 6.47
CA GLY A 212 -4.43 -3.26 5.60
C GLY A 212 -5.35 -4.42 5.24
N SER A 213 -5.73 -4.51 4.06
CA SER A 213 -6.38 -5.63 3.42
C SER A 213 -7.81 -5.97 3.87
N ILE A 214 -8.70 -5.79 2.92
CA ILE A 214 -10.04 -6.36 2.98
C ILE A 214 -10.05 -7.91 3.00
N PHE A 215 -8.89 -8.53 2.79
CA PHE A 215 -8.68 -9.98 2.74
C PHE A 215 -7.96 -10.54 3.98
N ASN A 216 -8.06 -9.88 5.13
CA ASN A 216 -7.47 -10.32 6.40
C ASN A 216 -5.95 -10.52 6.34
N GLY A 217 -5.22 -9.53 5.83
CA GLY A 217 -3.75 -9.57 5.73
C GLY A 217 -3.21 -10.16 4.41
N TYR A 218 -4.09 -10.66 3.52
CA TYR A 218 -3.65 -11.11 2.20
C TYR A 218 -3.81 -10.02 1.15
N TRP A 219 -2.99 -10.07 0.14
CA TRP A 219 -3.08 -9.19 -1.01
C TRP A 219 -3.88 -9.84 -2.11
N GLY A 220 -4.71 -9.05 -2.76
CA GLY A 220 -5.57 -9.53 -3.84
C GLY A 220 -5.74 -8.49 -4.95
N PHE A 221 -6.77 -8.68 -5.71
CA PHE A 221 -7.03 -7.91 -6.92
C PHE A 221 -8.45 -7.35 -6.93
N VAL A 222 -8.62 -6.33 -7.73
CA VAL A 222 -9.90 -5.77 -8.10
C VAL A 222 -10.28 -6.30 -9.48
N LYS A 223 -11.48 -6.84 -9.61
CA LYS A 223 -12.03 -7.26 -10.91
C LYS A 223 -12.10 -6.05 -11.83
N ASN A 224 -11.71 -6.23 -13.07
CA ASN A 224 -11.53 -5.21 -14.09
C ASN A 224 -10.35 -4.25 -13.87
N GLY A 225 -9.73 -4.21 -12.68
CA GLY A 225 -8.52 -3.45 -12.39
C GLY A 225 -8.65 -2.51 -11.20
N ILE A 226 -7.51 -2.13 -10.63
CA ILE A 226 -7.43 -1.34 -9.40
C ILE A 226 -8.08 0.05 -9.52
N TRP A 227 -8.19 0.61 -10.71
CA TRP A 227 -8.84 1.90 -10.98
C TRP A 227 -10.33 1.91 -10.65
N GLU A 228 -11.01 0.75 -10.62
CA GLU A 228 -12.40 0.65 -10.20
C GLU A 228 -12.63 1.23 -8.80
N ILE A 229 -11.63 1.16 -7.91
CA ILE A 229 -11.72 1.76 -6.58
C ILE A 229 -11.88 3.28 -6.69
N THR A 230 -10.98 3.95 -7.41
CA THR A 230 -10.97 5.41 -7.48
C THR A 230 -12.08 5.95 -8.37
N GLU A 231 -12.41 5.29 -9.47
CA GLU A 231 -13.53 5.66 -10.33
C GLU A 231 -14.90 5.54 -9.60
N ASN A 232 -15.07 4.50 -8.77
CA ASN A 232 -16.29 4.36 -7.98
C ASN A 232 -16.32 5.29 -6.76
N LEU A 233 -15.19 5.54 -6.09
CA LEU A 233 -15.12 6.59 -5.05
C LEU A 233 -15.48 7.97 -5.61
N GLU A 234 -15.03 8.29 -6.82
CA GLU A 234 -15.40 9.54 -7.50
C GLU A 234 -16.92 9.65 -7.68
N LYS A 235 -17.54 8.60 -8.25
CA LYS A 235 -19.01 8.56 -8.47
C LYS A 235 -19.77 8.69 -7.16
N ILE A 236 -19.37 7.93 -6.13
CA ILE A 236 -19.96 8.00 -4.79
C ILE A 236 -19.82 9.41 -4.21
N ASN A 237 -18.65 10.00 -4.26
CA ASN A 237 -18.39 11.33 -3.72
C ASN A 237 -19.20 12.42 -4.44
N LYS A 238 -19.29 12.36 -5.77
CA LYS A 238 -20.15 13.25 -6.54
C LYS A 238 -21.62 13.12 -6.15
N SER A 239 -22.11 11.91 -5.92
CA SER A 239 -23.50 11.69 -5.47
C SER A 239 -23.78 12.23 -4.06
N LEU A 240 -22.74 12.31 -3.22
CA LEU A 240 -22.81 12.95 -1.90
C LEU A 240 -22.72 14.47 -1.96
N GLY A 241 -22.42 15.06 -3.13
CA GLY A 241 -22.28 16.50 -3.33
C GLY A 241 -20.84 17.03 -3.21
N VAL A 242 -19.82 16.17 -3.20
CA VAL A 242 -18.42 16.61 -3.27
C VAL A 242 -18.15 17.27 -4.62
N LYS A 243 -17.55 18.45 -4.60
CA LYS A 243 -17.07 19.14 -5.79
C LYS A 243 -15.69 18.65 -6.15
N ILE A 244 -15.43 18.42 -7.44
CA ILE A 244 -14.11 18.00 -7.93
C ILE A 244 -13.76 18.86 -9.15
N ASP A 245 -12.69 19.63 -9.03
CA ASP A 245 -12.11 20.39 -10.16
C ASP A 245 -10.87 19.63 -10.65
N TYR A 246 -10.78 19.44 -11.97
CA TYR A 246 -9.67 18.77 -12.66
C TYR A 246 -8.79 19.80 -13.37
N SER A 247 -7.58 19.37 -13.72
CA SER A 247 -6.60 20.22 -14.41
C SER A 247 -6.34 21.54 -13.68
N VAL A 248 -6.33 21.48 -12.33
CA VAL A 248 -6.18 22.67 -11.49
C VAL A 248 -4.71 22.95 -11.24
N SER A 249 -4.26 24.16 -11.63
CA SER A 249 -2.96 24.70 -11.26
C SER A 249 -3.09 25.63 -10.05
N ILE A 250 -2.54 25.19 -8.91
CA ILE A 250 -2.46 26.02 -7.70
C ILE A 250 -1.14 26.80 -7.75
N LYS A 251 -1.22 28.14 -7.67
CA LYS A 251 -0.04 29.03 -7.71
C LYS A 251 0.59 29.19 -6.32
N LYS A 252 -0.24 29.42 -5.31
CA LYS A 252 0.16 29.53 -3.90
C LYS A 252 -1.02 29.42 -2.97
N ILE A 253 -0.73 29.17 -1.70
CA ILE A 253 -1.71 29.12 -0.63
C ILE A 253 -1.32 30.14 0.44
N ASN A 254 -2.28 30.97 0.86
CA ASN A 254 -2.10 31.91 1.95
C ASN A 254 -2.92 31.44 3.16
N CYS A 255 -2.21 30.84 4.14
CA CYS A 255 -2.84 30.32 5.35
C CYS A 255 -3.43 31.40 6.24
N LYS A 256 -2.83 32.61 6.30
CA LYS A 256 -3.33 33.70 7.14
C LYS A 256 -4.70 34.20 6.67
N SER A 257 -4.89 34.35 5.34
CA SER A 257 -6.15 34.76 4.76
C SER A 257 -7.04 33.59 4.33
N GLN A 258 -6.65 32.36 4.57
CA GLN A 258 -7.37 31.12 4.19
C GLN A 258 -7.78 31.13 2.70
N LYS A 259 -6.83 31.50 1.81
CA LYS A 259 -7.08 31.60 0.37
C LYS A 259 -6.11 30.75 -0.45
N ILE A 260 -6.67 30.01 -1.39
CA ILE A 260 -5.93 29.30 -2.44
C ILE A 260 -5.98 30.16 -3.71
N HIS A 261 -4.81 30.49 -4.25
CA HIS A 261 -4.68 31.22 -5.50
C HIS A 261 -4.52 30.24 -6.65
N LEU A 262 -5.54 30.16 -7.48
CA LEU A 262 -5.55 29.46 -8.76
C LEU A 262 -5.11 30.41 -9.87
N GLU A 263 -5.07 29.94 -11.10
CA GLU A 263 -4.67 30.74 -12.25
C GLU A 263 -5.58 31.96 -12.44
N ASN A 264 -6.90 31.76 -12.44
CA ASN A 264 -7.90 32.78 -12.76
C ASN A 264 -8.86 33.12 -11.62
N LYS A 265 -8.77 32.44 -10.47
CA LYS A 265 -9.68 32.67 -9.34
C LYS A 265 -8.98 32.40 -8.00
N LYS A 266 -9.62 32.85 -6.93
CA LYS A 266 -9.25 32.52 -5.56
C LYS A 266 -10.37 31.71 -4.92
N LEU A 267 -10.00 30.71 -4.12
CA LEU A 267 -10.93 29.93 -3.33
C LEU A 267 -10.68 30.17 -1.85
N ASP A 268 -11.77 30.36 -1.12
CA ASP A 268 -11.74 30.44 0.35
C ASP A 268 -11.96 29.06 0.94
N TYR A 269 -11.34 28.80 2.08
CA TYR A 269 -11.50 27.55 2.83
C TYR A 269 -11.50 27.79 4.35
N ASP A 270 -12.17 26.94 5.09
CA ASP A 270 -12.03 26.86 6.55
C ASP A 270 -10.93 25.85 6.92
N TYR A 271 -10.86 24.73 6.20
CA TYR A 271 -9.87 23.68 6.39
C TYR A 271 -9.21 23.30 5.05
N LEU A 272 -7.93 23.00 5.11
CA LEU A 272 -7.13 22.57 3.96
C LEU A 272 -6.43 21.26 4.28
N LEU A 273 -6.65 20.25 3.42
CA LEU A 273 -5.99 18.96 3.48
C LEU A 273 -5.11 18.76 2.24
N PHE A 274 -3.93 18.19 2.44
CA PHE A 274 -3.08 17.74 1.37
C PHE A 274 -3.09 16.20 1.32
N ALA A 275 -3.48 15.65 0.19
CA ALA A 275 -3.45 14.23 -0.14
C ALA A 275 -2.49 14.00 -1.31
N THR A 276 -1.31 14.61 -1.23
CA THR A 276 -0.24 14.62 -2.23
C THR A 276 1.06 14.10 -1.62
N ASP A 277 2.14 14.13 -2.39
CA ASP A 277 3.49 13.94 -1.88
C ASP A 277 3.90 15.03 -0.86
N PRO A 278 4.92 14.78 -0.01
CA PRO A 278 5.31 15.72 1.05
C PRO A 278 5.95 17.02 0.52
N LEU A 279 6.47 17.04 -0.69
CA LEU A 279 7.08 18.24 -1.30
C LEU A 279 6.01 19.25 -1.73
N THR A 280 4.90 18.78 -2.25
CA THR A 280 3.79 19.63 -2.75
C THR A 280 3.28 20.62 -1.70
N PRO A 281 2.93 20.21 -0.45
CA PRO A 281 2.51 21.18 0.58
C PRO A 281 3.57 22.22 0.86
N SER A 282 4.81 21.81 1.03
CA SER A 282 5.93 22.71 1.37
C SER A 282 6.17 23.76 0.28
N THR A 283 6.04 23.35 -0.97
CA THR A 283 6.16 24.27 -2.14
C THR A 283 5.00 25.25 -2.20
N LEU A 284 3.77 24.77 -2.09
CA LEU A 284 2.57 25.61 -2.21
C LEU A 284 2.40 26.58 -1.03
N LEU A 285 2.88 26.20 0.14
CA LEU A 285 2.91 27.04 1.34
C LEU A 285 4.13 27.96 1.40
N GLN A 286 5.05 27.84 0.45
CA GLN A 286 6.31 28.59 0.39
C GLN A 286 7.20 28.41 1.63
N ASP A 287 7.19 27.20 2.22
CA ASP A 287 8.06 26.85 3.35
C ASP A 287 9.44 26.44 2.86
N SER A 288 10.28 27.44 2.65
CA SER A 288 11.64 27.22 2.13
C SER A 288 12.53 26.36 3.04
N LYS A 289 12.25 26.30 4.35
CA LYS A 289 13.01 25.46 5.28
C LYS A 289 12.66 23.98 5.05
N LYS A 290 11.36 23.65 4.97
CA LYS A 290 10.92 22.28 4.71
C LYS A 290 11.30 21.81 3.31
N VAL A 291 11.20 22.65 2.29
CA VAL A 291 11.65 22.32 0.93
C VAL A 291 13.13 21.92 0.90
N LYS A 292 13.99 22.60 1.68
CA LYS A 292 15.42 22.26 1.77
C LYS A 292 15.70 20.97 2.53
N THR A 293 14.86 20.61 3.49
CA THR A 293 15.02 19.36 4.27
C THR A 293 14.49 18.13 3.52
N ILE A 294 13.55 18.30 2.61
CA ILE A 294 13.07 17.19 1.76
C ILE A 294 14.11 16.94 0.67
N ASN A 295 14.93 15.93 0.87
CA ASN A 295 15.93 15.51 -0.11
C ASN A 295 15.22 14.82 -1.29
N ASN A 296 15.61 15.17 -2.52
CA ASN A 296 15.10 14.48 -3.71
C ASN A 296 15.30 12.96 -3.68
N LYS A 297 16.31 12.47 -2.96
CA LYS A 297 16.54 11.03 -2.76
C LYS A 297 15.42 10.36 -1.95
N GLU A 298 14.76 11.08 -1.04
CA GLU A 298 13.66 10.55 -0.23
C GLU A 298 12.36 10.36 -1.05
N LEU A 299 12.31 10.96 -2.23
CA LEU A 299 11.17 10.85 -3.15
C LEU A 299 11.39 9.82 -4.27
N VAL A 300 12.54 9.15 -4.28
CA VAL A 300 12.86 8.11 -5.27
C VAL A 300 12.17 6.82 -4.85
N GLY A 301 11.39 6.26 -5.78
CA GLY A 301 10.77 4.95 -5.58
C GLY A 301 11.81 3.83 -5.67
N THR A 302 11.58 2.75 -4.95
CA THR A 302 12.41 1.55 -4.96
C THR A 302 11.96 0.53 -6.01
N SER A 303 10.86 0.78 -6.72
CA SER A 303 10.25 -0.19 -7.61
C SER A 303 10.01 0.36 -9.02
N GLY A 304 10.32 -0.44 -10.03
CA GLY A 304 9.90 -0.24 -11.41
C GLY A 304 8.78 -1.22 -11.79
N LYS A 305 7.94 -0.82 -12.75
CA LYS A 305 6.86 -1.67 -13.25
C LYS A 305 6.98 -1.88 -14.74
N VAL A 306 6.90 -3.15 -15.16
CA VAL A 306 6.80 -3.55 -16.56
C VAL A 306 5.48 -4.28 -16.75
N THR A 307 4.71 -3.88 -17.78
CA THR A 307 3.49 -4.56 -18.20
C THR A 307 3.73 -5.21 -19.56
N ALA A 308 3.55 -6.53 -19.62
CA ALA A 308 3.72 -7.29 -20.86
C ALA A 308 2.36 -7.81 -21.37
N PHE A 309 2.14 -7.71 -22.67
CA PHE A 309 0.96 -8.23 -23.34
C PHE A 309 1.33 -9.40 -24.24
N PHE A 310 0.67 -10.51 -24.02
CA PHE A 310 0.91 -11.74 -24.79
C PHE A 310 -0.26 -12.03 -25.72
N LYS A 311 0.05 -12.49 -26.92
CA LYS A 311 -0.96 -12.90 -27.91
C LYS A 311 -1.72 -14.15 -27.48
N ASN A 312 -1.01 -15.07 -26.82
CA ASN A 312 -1.55 -16.33 -26.30
C ASN A 312 -1.42 -16.36 -24.78
N PRO A 313 -2.21 -17.18 -24.07
CA PRO A 313 -2.03 -17.41 -22.64
C PRO A 313 -0.60 -17.85 -22.30
N VAL A 314 -0.08 -17.36 -21.19
CA VAL A 314 1.23 -17.77 -20.68
C VAL A 314 1.11 -19.20 -20.15
N ILE A 315 1.98 -20.08 -20.63
CA ILE A 315 2.10 -21.45 -20.11
C ILE A 315 3.23 -21.43 -19.08
N TRP A 316 2.88 -21.67 -17.83
CA TRP A 316 3.85 -21.71 -16.74
C TRP A 316 4.52 -23.08 -16.69
N LYS A 317 5.84 -23.10 -16.53
CA LYS A 317 6.59 -24.35 -16.31
C LYS A 317 6.15 -25.08 -15.04
N TYR A 318 5.79 -24.31 -14.00
CA TYR A 318 5.28 -24.82 -12.74
C TYR A 318 3.91 -24.19 -12.46
N PRO A 319 2.83 -24.73 -13.02
CA PRO A 319 1.48 -24.27 -12.71
C PRO A 319 1.09 -24.72 -11.30
N ILE A 320 0.32 -23.90 -10.60
CA ILE A 320 -0.24 -24.29 -9.29
C ILE A 320 -1.55 -25.06 -9.48
N ASN A 321 -2.30 -24.71 -10.51
CA ASN A 321 -3.53 -25.37 -10.93
C ASN A 321 -3.44 -25.68 -12.43
N ASP A 322 -4.17 -26.70 -12.87
CA ASP A 322 -4.27 -27.07 -14.31
C ASP A 322 -4.99 -26.02 -15.18
N ASN A 323 -5.39 -24.91 -14.57
CA ASN A 323 -6.07 -23.81 -15.26
C ASN A 323 -5.09 -22.79 -15.85
N SER A 324 -5.30 -22.42 -17.09
CA SER A 324 -4.59 -21.36 -17.82
C SER A 324 -4.67 -19.96 -17.16
N LEU A 325 -5.54 -19.79 -16.15
CA LEU A 325 -5.75 -18.57 -15.39
C LEU A 325 -5.05 -18.61 -14.02
N ASP A 326 -3.85 -19.15 -13.94
CA ASP A 326 -3.04 -19.09 -12.74
C ASP A 326 -2.69 -17.63 -12.40
N THR A 327 -3.35 -17.10 -11.38
CA THR A 327 -3.20 -15.73 -10.87
C THR A 327 -2.26 -15.63 -9.68
N SER A 328 -1.53 -16.69 -9.36
CA SER A 328 -0.62 -16.71 -8.21
C SER A 328 0.48 -15.68 -8.34
N PHE A 329 0.80 -15.06 -7.22
CA PHE A 329 1.99 -14.20 -7.12
C PHE A 329 3.24 -15.04 -7.28
N ARG A 330 4.21 -14.51 -8.04
CA ARG A 330 5.54 -15.10 -8.20
C ARG A 330 6.59 -14.07 -7.80
N PHE A 331 7.46 -14.48 -6.90
CA PHE A 331 8.59 -13.69 -6.42
C PHE A 331 9.87 -14.36 -6.91
N ILE A 332 10.77 -13.57 -7.47
CA ILE A 332 12.06 -14.03 -7.97
C ILE A 332 13.14 -13.21 -7.29
N PHE A 333 13.98 -13.86 -6.52
CA PHE A 333 15.10 -13.24 -5.83
C PHE A 333 16.41 -13.53 -6.54
N SER A 334 17.19 -12.48 -6.82
CA SER A 334 18.57 -12.58 -7.31
C SER A 334 19.58 -12.79 -6.18
N ASN A 335 19.23 -12.38 -4.96
CA ASN A 335 20.07 -12.47 -3.78
C ASN A 335 19.72 -13.72 -2.97
N SER A 336 20.67 -14.28 -2.23
CA SER A 336 20.49 -15.50 -1.45
C SER A 336 20.55 -15.29 0.07
N ASN A 337 20.98 -14.11 0.52
CA ASN A 337 21.07 -13.75 1.93
C ASN A 337 20.75 -12.27 2.18
N LEU A 338 20.49 -11.92 3.47
CA LEU A 338 20.10 -10.56 3.87
C LEU A 338 21.19 -9.51 3.62
N ASP A 339 22.45 -9.86 3.76
CA ASP A 339 23.57 -8.92 3.58
C ASP A 339 23.73 -8.50 2.11
N GLU A 340 23.51 -9.40 1.17
CA GLU A 340 23.49 -9.10 -0.26
C GLU A 340 22.26 -8.27 -0.64
N PHE A 341 21.13 -8.58 -0.05
CA PHE A 341 19.88 -7.87 -0.28
C PHE A 341 19.97 -6.40 0.19
N GLU A 342 20.60 -6.15 1.33
CA GLU A 342 20.82 -4.79 1.84
C GLU A 342 21.71 -3.93 0.92
N LYS A 343 22.63 -4.56 0.18
CA LYS A 343 23.56 -3.87 -0.73
C LYS A 343 23.00 -3.62 -2.12
N SER A 344 21.91 -4.28 -2.48
CA SER A 344 21.28 -4.21 -3.81
C SER A 344 20.29 -3.05 -3.92
#